data_d89ca6a226ffb3650f1586073c3c0834
#
_entry.id   d89ca6a226ffb3650f1586073c3c0834
#
_cell.length_a   1.000
_cell.length_b   1.000
_cell.length_c   1.000
_cell.angle_alpha   90.00
_cell.angle_beta   90.00
_cell.angle_gamma   90.00
#
_symmetry.space_group_name_H-M   'P 1'
#
loop_
_entity.id
_entity.type
_entity.pdbx_description
1 polymer ?
#
loop_
_entity_poly.entity_id
_entity_poly.type
_entity_poly.pdbx_seq_one_letter_code
_entity_poly.pdbx_strand_id
1 'polypeptide(L)'
;FVQKKGLEMMGQHCMEEFEGYFPIRFNYDDTWHSDGNMSIQVHPDEDFIIENYDEFGRQDEAYYVIATGHGAKTYVGWKNDGREFLELAKKSEKDHCDIDYQKYVNAVPSIPGKQIMLPAGTIHSSGRNQLTLELGSLTIGSYTYKVYDYNRKDKEGKVRPIHTANAEKVLHFERDSEWVDNNIAIEPIMVEETPQYREYTVGSTDLMYYQTNRIEMETHAIYEGKNNGQFTVLTLVDGEEIKVYSKSHPEFSYTQKYLDIVTIPATIEDYVIEAKGYQPVVIHKTFLRENYSRYKNLDYKNR
;
A
#
# COMPACT_ATOMS: atom_id res chain seq x y z
N PHE A 1 20.52 -9.91 -3.47
CA PHE A 1 20.49 -9.60 -4.91
C PHE A 1 20.58 -8.09 -5.14
N VAL A 2 19.70 -7.30 -4.55
CA VAL A 2 19.62 -5.84 -4.71
C VAL A 2 20.95 -5.13 -4.38
N GLN A 3 21.64 -5.52 -3.32
CA GLN A 3 22.97 -4.97 -2.97
C GLN A 3 24.04 -5.15 -4.07
N LYS A 4 23.91 -6.18 -4.92
CA LYS A 4 24.88 -6.46 -5.99
C LYS A 4 24.41 -5.96 -7.36
N LYS A 5 23.12 -5.83 -7.57
CA LYS A 5 22.49 -5.55 -8.86
C LYS A 5 21.44 -4.42 -8.75
N GLY A 6 21.59 -3.57 -7.74
CA GLY A 6 20.62 -2.52 -7.46
C GLY A 6 20.49 -1.50 -8.59
N LEU A 7 21.63 -1.12 -9.19
CA LEU A 7 21.62 -0.18 -10.32
C LEU A 7 20.85 -0.73 -11.52
N GLU A 8 21.11 -1.98 -11.89
CA GLU A 8 20.43 -2.64 -13.00
C GLU A 8 18.95 -2.88 -12.70
N MET A 9 18.63 -3.11 -11.42
CA MET A 9 17.26 -3.37 -10.97
C MET A 9 16.43 -2.09 -10.86
N MET A 10 16.96 -1.05 -10.21
CA MET A 10 16.19 0.10 -9.76
C MET A 10 16.46 1.38 -10.55
N GLY A 11 17.60 1.46 -11.28
CA GLY A 11 18.05 2.69 -11.95
C GLY A 11 18.85 3.62 -11.02
N GLN A 12 19.57 4.57 -11.62
CA GLN A 12 20.52 5.43 -10.91
C GLN A 12 19.84 6.29 -9.83
N HIS A 13 18.79 7.00 -10.21
CA HIS A 13 18.08 7.92 -9.29
C HIS A 13 17.51 7.17 -8.08
N CYS A 14 16.90 6.01 -8.28
CA CYS A 14 16.36 5.20 -7.20
C CYS A 14 17.47 4.68 -6.25
N MET A 15 18.61 4.25 -6.81
CA MET A 15 19.75 3.82 -6.01
C MET A 15 20.29 4.94 -5.11
N GLU A 16 20.40 6.15 -5.62
CA GLU A 16 20.86 7.30 -4.86
C GLU A 16 19.86 7.75 -3.80
N GLU A 17 18.57 7.82 -4.18
CA GLU A 17 17.51 8.31 -3.30
C GLU A 17 17.24 7.35 -2.12
N PHE A 18 17.32 6.04 -2.34
CA PHE A 18 17.05 5.02 -1.32
C PHE A 18 18.29 4.30 -0.81
N GLU A 19 19.50 4.87 -1.05
CA GLU A 19 20.78 4.35 -0.51
C GLU A 19 21.00 2.85 -0.82
N GLY A 20 20.52 2.40 -1.98
CA GLY A 20 20.66 1.01 -2.41
C GLY A 20 19.61 0.04 -1.87
N TYR A 21 18.64 0.51 -1.10
CA TYR A 21 17.52 -0.32 -0.65
C TYR A 21 16.38 -0.33 -1.68
N PHE A 22 15.69 -1.46 -1.79
CA PHE A 22 14.49 -1.54 -2.62
C PHE A 22 13.34 -0.78 -1.93
N PRO A 23 12.68 0.19 -2.61
CA PRO A 23 11.89 1.20 -1.93
C PRO A 23 10.48 0.76 -1.52
N ILE A 24 9.99 -0.39 -2.01
CA ILE A 24 8.61 -0.81 -1.79
C ILE A 24 8.59 -2.25 -1.26
N ARG A 25 7.77 -2.49 -0.24
CA ARG A 25 7.47 -3.83 0.28
C ARG A 25 6.11 -4.26 -0.24
N PHE A 26 5.93 -5.56 -0.42
CA PHE A 26 4.69 -6.18 -0.84
C PHE A 26 4.32 -7.30 0.11
N ASN A 27 3.06 -7.35 0.48
CA ASN A 27 2.49 -8.37 1.35
C ASN A 27 1.05 -8.68 0.91
N TYR A 28 0.52 -9.82 1.33
CA TYR A 28 -0.90 -10.13 1.21
C TYR A 28 -1.52 -10.20 2.59
N ASP A 29 -2.55 -9.39 2.81
CA ASP A 29 -3.38 -9.48 4.01
C ASP A 29 -4.63 -10.27 3.69
N ASP A 30 -4.69 -11.47 4.25
CA ASP A 30 -5.87 -12.34 4.19
C ASP A 30 -6.64 -12.28 5.51
N THR A 31 -7.73 -11.53 5.49
CA THR A 31 -8.66 -11.43 6.61
C THR A 31 -10.00 -12.16 6.34
N TRP A 32 -10.04 -13.01 5.31
CA TRP A 32 -11.27 -13.65 4.83
C TRP A 32 -12.00 -14.45 5.89
N HIS A 33 -11.27 -15.18 6.71
CA HIS A 33 -11.81 -15.98 7.79
C HIS A 33 -11.50 -15.45 9.19
N SER A 34 -11.11 -14.18 9.27
CA SER A 34 -10.83 -13.55 10.56
C SER A 34 -12.09 -13.36 11.39
N ASP A 35 -11.99 -13.62 12.69
CA ASP A 35 -13.06 -13.34 13.65
C ASP A 35 -13.32 -11.85 13.84
N GLY A 36 -12.38 -10.99 13.41
CA GLY A 36 -12.49 -9.54 13.53
C GLY A 36 -11.55 -8.79 12.59
N ASN A 37 -11.62 -7.48 12.65
CA ASN A 37 -10.73 -6.59 11.90
C ASN A 37 -9.30 -6.66 12.44
N MET A 38 -8.31 -6.22 11.67
CA MET A 38 -6.99 -5.91 12.20
C MET A 38 -7.06 -4.79 13.24
N SER A 39 -6.01 -4.57 14.01
CA SER A 39 -5.98 -3.46 14.97
C SER A 39 -6.21 -2.12 14.26
N ILE A 40 -6.90 -1.22 14.92
CA ILE A 40 -6.94 0.19 14.52
C ILE A 40 -5.59 0.79 14.92
N GLN A 41 -4.84 1.26 13.93
CA GLN A 41 -3.43 1.59 14.08
C GLN A 41 -3.04 2.83 13.28
N VAL A 42 -1.83 3.31 13.56
CA VAL A 42 -1.17 4.39 12.83
C VAL A 42 0.32 4.11 12.73
N HIS A 43 0.94 4.55 11.65
CA HIS A 43 2.38 4.49 11.46
C HIS A 43 2.98 5.89 11.53
N PRO A 44 4.19 6.04 12.11
CA PRO A 44 4.87 7.31 12.20
C PRO A 44 5.41 7.78 10.84
N ASP A 45 5.56 9.09 10.71
CA ASP A 45 6.31 9.71 9.65
C ASP A 45 7.84 9.63 9.90
N GLU A 46 8.61 10.13 8.96
CA GLU A 46 10.07 10.05 9.00
C GLU A 46 10.67 10.95 10.09
N ASP A 47 10.10 12.14 10.34
CA ASP A 47 10.55 13.03 11.41
C ASP A 47 10.49 12.35 12.76
N PHE A 48 9.38 11.71 13.06
CA PHE A 48 9.21 10.97 14.30
C PHE A 48 10.20 9.80 14.43
N ILE A 49 10.43 9.06 13.34
CA ILE A 49 11.34 7.91 13.34
C ILE A 49 12.78 8.38 13.59
N ILE A 50 13.22 9.44 12.93
CA ILE A 50 14.56 10.02 13.12
C ILE A 50 14.74 10.50 14.55
N GLU A 51 13.79 11.30 15.07
CA GLU A 51 13.89 11.91 16.41
C GLU A 51 13.87 10.88 17.55
N ASN A 52 13.12 9.77 17.37
CA ASN A 52 12.93 8.82 18.47
C ASN A 52 13.75 7.55 18.36
N TYR A 53 14.24 7.19 17.15
CA TYR A 53 14.94 5.92 16.91
C TYR A 53 16.28 6.07 16.21
N ASP A 54 16.65 7.27 15.76
CA ASP A 54 17.88 7.53 14.97
C ASP A 54 17.96 6.61 13.73
N GLU A 55 16.80 6.36 13.10
CA GLU A 55 16.66 5.54 11.91
C GLU A 55 16.06 6.36 10.78
N PHE A 56 16.06 5.85 9.56
CA PHE A 56 15.46 6.51 8.41
C PHE A 56 14.29 5.69 7.82
N GLY A 57 13.50 6.36 7.02
CA GLY A 57 12.32 5.80 6.41
C GLY A 57 11.05 6.14 7.19
N ARG A 58 9.96 6.09 6.50
CA ARG A 58 8.61 6.28 7.04
C ARG A 58 7.77 5.10 6.62
N GLN A 59 6.74 4.78 7.38
CA GLN A 59 5.88 3.66 7.08
C GLN A 59 4.58 4.15 6.46
N ASP A 60 4.63 4.44 5.14
CA ASP A 60 3.42 4.54 4.34
C ASP A 60 2.96 3.14 3.96
N GLU A 61 1.67 2.95 3.83
CA GLU A 61 1.07 1.73 3.29
C GLU A 61 0.10 2.04 2.16
N ALA A 62 -0.35 1.02 1.46
CA ALA A 62 -1.46 1.11 0.53
C ALA A 62 -2.12 -0.26 0.40
N TYR A 63 -3.45 -0.29 0.33
CA TYR A 63 -4.22 -1.52 0.19
C TYR A 63 -4.94 -1.54 -1.15
N TYR A 64 -4.60 -2.52 -1.99
CA TYR A 64 -5.39 -2.84 -3.17
C TYR A 64 -6.29 -4.04 -2.86
N VAL A 65 -7.58 -3.86 -2.99
CA VAL A 65 -8.57 -4.90 -2.68
C VAL A 65 -8.64 -5.89 -3.84
N ILE A 66 -8.23 -7.15 -3.58
CA ILE A 66 -8.25 -8.22 -4.58
C ILE A 66 -9.61 -8.93 -4.56
N ALA A 67 -10.05 -9.34 -3.38
CA ALA A 67 -11.30 -10.07 -3.21
C ALA A 67 -12.00 -9.69 -1.91
N THR A 68 -13.34 -9.77 -1.89
CA THR A 68 -14.14 -9.39 -0.73
C THR A 68 -15.26 -10.37 -0.47
N GLY A 69 -15.50 -10.63 0.82
CA GLY A 69 -16.72 -11.27 1.32
C GLY A 69 -17.77 -10.26 1.76
N HIS A 70 -18.83 -10.75 2.35
CA HIS A 70 -19.94 -9.92 2.78
C HIS A 70 -19.53 -8.86 3.81
N GLY A 71 -19.87 -7.61 3.53
CA GLY A 71 -19.68 -6.49 4.43
C GLY A 71 -18.22 -6.07 4.66
N ALA A 72 -17.29 -6.49 3.78
CA ALA A 72 -15.89 -6.09 3.84
C ALA A 72 -15.71 -4.57 3.80
N LYS A 73 -14.81 -4.05 4.63
CA LYS A 73 -14.53 -2.62 4.75
C LYS A 73 -13.07 -2.40 5.10
N THR A 74 -12.53 -1.29 4.66
CA THR A 74 -11.29 -0.74 5.20
C THR A 74 -11.64 0.47 6.05
N TYR A 75 -11.15 0.49 7.27
CA TYR A 75 -11.32 1.63 8.17
C TYR A 75 -10.17 2.60 7.95
N VAL A 76 -10.47 3.86 7.64
CA VAL A 76 -9.44 4.86 7.32
C VAL A 76 -9.95 6.27 7.53
N GLY A 77 -9.14 7.09 8.24
CA GLY A 77 -9.50 8.46 8.60
C GLY A 77 -10.58 8.56 9.68
N TRP A 78 -10.96 9.76 9.99
CA TRP A 78 -11.91 10.06 11.05
C TRP A 78 -13.32 10.29 10.49
N LYS A 79 -14.31 9.74 11.15
CA LYS A 79 -15.73 10.01 10.90
C LYS A 79 -16.28 11.09 11.83
N ASN A 80 -15.76 11.10 13.05
CA ASN A 80 -16.08 12.05 14.10
C ASN A 80 -14.79 12.44 14.85
N ASP A 81 -14.92 13.07 16.02
CA ASP A 81 -13.80 13.58 16.80
C ASP A 81 -12.77 12.48 17.15
N GLY A 82 -11.65 12.50 16.45
CA GLY A 82 -10.54 11.55 16.65
C GLY A 82 -9.82 11.77 17.99
N ARG A 83 -9.87 12.96 18.57
CA ARG A 83 -9.30 13.25 19.89
C ARG A 83 -10.14 12.61 20.99
N GLU A 84 -11.47 12.66 20.89
CA GLU A 84 -12.37 11.92 21.78
C GLU A 84 -12.09 10.42 21.71
N PHE A 85 -11.89 9.87 20.48
CA PHE A 85 -11.52 8.47 20.32
C PHE A 85 -10.20 8.12 21.01
N LEU A 86 -9.18 8.95 20.86
CA LEU A 86 -7.89 8.74 21.51
C LEU A 86 -8.01 8.72 23.05
N GLU A 87 -8.80 9.60 23.65
CA GLU A 87 -9.04 9.60 25.11
C GLU A 87 -9.77 8.32 25.56
N LEU A 88 -10.73 7.83 24.76
CA LEU A 88 -11.36 6.54 25.01
C LEU A 88 -10.35 5.38 24.86
N ALA A 89 -9.44 5.47 23.91
CA ALA A 89 -8.38 4.46 23.72
C ALA A 89 -7.40 4.44 24.89
N LYS A 90 -6.97 5.59 25.40
CA LYS A 90 -6.17 5.71 26.64
C LYS A 90 -6.86 5.09 27.86
N LYS A 91 -8.18 5.29 27.96
CA LYS A 91 -8.96 4.65 29.01
C LYS A 91 -9.03 3.12 28.80
N SER A 92 -9.27 2.67 27.55
CA SER A 92 -9.30 1.26 27.23
C SER A 92 -7.94 0.56 27.45
N GLU A 93 -6.83 1.25 27.17
CA GLU A 93 -5.48 0.75 27.45
C GLU A 93 -5.29 0.43 28.95
N LYS A 94 -5.88 1.26 29.82
CA LYS A 94 -5.77 1.13 31.27
C LYS A 94 -6.81 0.17 31.87
N ASP A 95 -8.07 0.32 31.46
CA ASP A 95 -9.23 -0.28 32.12
C ASP A 95 -9.81 -1.48 31.33
N HIS A 96 -9.29 -1.77 30.13
CA HIS A 96 -9.76 -2.81 29.20
C HIS A 96 -11.24 -2.71 28.86
N CYS A 97 -11.77 -1.47 28.74
CA CYS A 97 -13.15 -1.24 28.34
C CYS A 97 -13.29 -1.22 26.82
N ASP A 98 -14.44 -1.69 26.32
CA ASP A 98 -14.74 -1.67 24.89
C ASP A 98 -15.09 -0.28 24.41
N ILE A 99 -14.74 0.02 23.15
CA ILE A 99 -15.02 1.26 22.46
C ILE A 99 -15.90 0.99 21.24
N ASP A 100 -16.94 1.78 21.07
CA ASP A 100 -17.69 1.84 19.79
C ASP A 100 -16.88 2.63 18.76
N TYR A 101 -15.85 1.97 18.21
CA TYR A 101 -14.94 2.57 17.24
C TYR A 101 -15.63 3.00 15.95
N GLN A 102 -16.75 2.37 15.57
CA GLN A 102 -17.52 2.68 14.36
C GLN A 102 -18.19 4.07 14.42
N LYS A 103 -18.30 4.62 15.61
CA LYS A 103 -18.73 6.01 15.81
C LYS A 103 -17.66 7.00 15.34
N TYR A 104 -16.38 6.66 15.45
CA TYR A 104 -15.26 7.60 15.32
C TYR A 104 -14.41 7.40 14.08
N VAL A 105 -14.19 6.13 13.67
CA VAL A 105 -13.33 5.81 12.54
C VAL A 105 -14.18 5.64 11.28
N ASN A 106 -13.78 6.32 10.20
CA ASN A 106 -14.45 6.23 8.92
C ASN A 106 -14.27 4.84 8.31
N ALA A 107 -15.27 4.37 7.58
CA ALA A 107 -15.29 3.05 6.95
C ALA A 107 -15.58 3.17 5.45
N VAL A 108 -14.59 2.85 4.65
CA VAL A 108 -14.69 2.78 3.19
C VAL A 108 -15.09 1.36 2.79
N PRO A 109 -16.19 1.16 2.03
CA PRO A 109 -16.53 -0.15 1.51
C PRO A 109 -15.37 -0.73 0.69
N SER A 110 -14.97 -1.96 0.98
CA SER A 110 -13.96 -2.67 0.19
C SER A 110 -14.62 -3.30 -1.02
N ILE A 111 -14.17 -2.90 -2.20
CA ILE A 111 -14.66 -3.38 -3.49
C ILE A 111 -13.43 -3.87 -4.28
N PRO A 112 -13.46 -5.07 -4.91
CA PRO A 112 -12.36 -5.53 -5.75
C PRO A 112 -11.94 -4.47 -6.76
N GLY A 113 -10.63 -4.21 -6.85
CA GLY A 113 -10.05 -3.17 -7.69
C GLY A 113 -9.93 -1.78 -7.04
N LYS A 114 -10.49 -1.57 -5.85
CA LYS A 114 -10.30 -0.31 -5.11
C LYS A 114 -8.91 -0.26 -4.46
N GLN A 115 -8.24 0.87 -4.63
CA GLN A 115 -6.98 1.20 -3.96
C GLN A 115 -7.23 2.23 -2.88
N ILE A 116 -6.57 2.07 -1.74
CA ILE A 116 -6.53 3.06 -0.65
C ILE A 116 -5.07 3.32 -0.33
N MET A 117 -4.62 4.56 -0.47
CA MET A 117 -3.30 5.00 -0.06
C MET A 117 -3.32 5.38 1.42
N LEU A 118 -2.32 5.00 2.17
CA LEU A 118 -2.25 5.16 3.62
C LEU A 118 -0.95 5.88 4.02
N PRO A 119 -0.83 7.19 3.73
CA PRO A 119 0.35 7.93 4.14
C PRO A 119 0.48 7.93 5.67
N ALA A 120 1.71 7.87 6.16
CA ALA A 120 2.05 7.90 7.57
C ALA A 120 1.24 8.96 8.34
N GLY A 121 0.86 8.65 9.57
CA GLY A 121 -0.04 9.49 10.38
C GLY A 121 -1.54 9.28 10.16
N THR A 122 -1.94 8.49 9.17
CA THR A 122 -3.36 8.18 8.92
C THR A 122 -3.82 7.02 9.80
N ILE A 123 -4.87 7.25 10.59
CA ILE A 123 -5.55 6.16 11.32
C ILE A 123 -6.16 5.18 10.33
N HIS A 124 -5.93 3.88 10.52
CA HIS A 124 -6.47 2.86 9.61
C HIS A 124 -6.57 1.48 10.24
N SER A 125 -7.29 0.59 9.55
CA SER A 125 -7.37 -0.84 9.85
C SER A 125 -7.90 -1.60 8.63
N SER A 126 -7.27 -2.71 8.27
CA SER A 126 -7.88 -3.68 7.35
C SER A 126 -9.03 -4.39 8.06
N GLY A 127 -10.23 -4.31 7.50
CA GLY A 127 -11.39 -5.00 8.01
C GLY A 127 -11.36 -6.50 7.67
N ARG A 128 -12.26 -7.26 8.28
CA ARG A 128 -12.42 -8.69 7.97
C ARG A 128 -13.06 -8.92 6.60
N ASN A 129 -13.00 -10.16 6.13
CA ASN A 129 -13.64 -10.66 4.90
C ASN A 129 -13.04 -10.05 3.62
N GLN A 130 -11.74 -9.84 3.57
CA GLN A 130 -11.07 -9.36 2.36
C GLN A 130 -9.69 -9.98 2.18
N LEU A 131 -9.24 -10.02 0.94
CA LEU A 131 -7.87 -10.24 0.54
C LEU A 131 -7.36 -8.96 -0.09
N THR A 132 -6.28 -8.41 0.44
CA THR A 132 -5.64 -7.19 -0.08
C THR A 132 -4.19 -7.43 -0.45
N LEU A 133 -3.73 -6.80 -1.51
CA LEU A 133 -2.31 -6.58 -1.76
C LEU A 133 -1.92 -5.32 -0.97
N GLU A 134 -1.09 -5.51 0.04
CA GLU A 134 -0.52 -4.43 0.82
C GLU A 134 0.83 -4.01 0.22
N LEU A 135 0.99 -2.74 0.00
CA LEU A 135 2.26 -2.12 -0.33
C LEU A 135 2.74 -1.33 0.88
N GLY A 136 4.03 -1.37 1.14
CA GLY A 136 4.66 -0.54 2.18
C GLY A 136 5.84 0.24 1.62
N SER A 137 6.05 1.45 2.09
CA SER A 137 7.26 2.22 1.80
C SER A 137 8.48 1.61 2.49
N LEU A 138 9.68 2.04 2.08
CA LEU A 138 10.91 1.65 2.73
C LEU A 138 10.93 2.16 4.18
N THR A 139 11.12 1.21 5.10
CA THR A 139 11.45 1.49 6.49
C THR A 139 12.40 0.41 7.01
N ILE A 140 13.34 0.75 7.88
CA ILE A 140 14.28 -0.20 8.46
C ILE A 140 13.58 -1.03 9.55
N GLY A 141 12.70 -0.41 10.32
CA GLY A 141 11.87 -1.07 11.33
C GLY A 141 10.45 -1.32 10.86
N SER A 142 9.62 -1.84 11.78
CA SER A 142 8.16 -1.85 11.63
C SER A 142 7.58 -1.11 12.82
N TYR A 143 7.03 0.07 12.55
CA TYR A 143 6.54 0.98 13.57
C TYR A 143 5.02 1.05 13.51
N THR A 144 4.37 0.10 14.16
CA THR A 144 2.91 0.04 14.23
C THR A 144 2.42 0.43 15.60
N TYR A 145 1.79 1.59 15.73
CA TYR A 145 1.17 2.03 16.96
C TYR A 145 -0.31 1.69 16.95
N LYS A 146 -0.67 0.64 17.67
CA LYS A 146 -2.07 0.24 17.85
C LYS A 146 -2.77 1.26 18.75
N VAL A 147 -3.83 1.85 18.23
CA VAL A 147 -4.69 2.76 18.97
C VAL A 147 -5.79 1.99 19.69
N TYR A 148 -6.33 0.95 19.03
CA TYR A 148 -7.32 0.05 19.60
C TYR A 148 -7.20 -1.36 19.01
N ASP A 149 -7.20 -2.38 19.85
CA ASP A 149 -7.08 -3.79 19.44
C ASP A 149 -8.21 -4.68 19.99
N TYR A 150 -9.39 -4.07 20.23
CA TYR A 150 -10.63 -4.75 20.63
C TYR A 150 -10.49 -5.58 21.92
N ASN A 151 -9.57 -5.22 22.81
CA ASN A 151 -9.22 -5.97 24.03
C ASN A 151 -8.87 -7.45 23.75
N ARG A 152 -8.40 -7.74 22.53
CA ARG A 152 -7.99 -9.11 22.16
C ARG A 152 -6.87 -9.61 23.05
N LYS A 153 -6.94 -10.89 23.37
CA LYS A 153 -5.94 -11.57 24.19
C LYS A 153 -4.93 -12.32 23.32
N ASP A 154 -3.73 -12.43 23.82
CA ASP A 154 -2.68 -13.29 23.28
C ASP A 154 -2.95 -14.78 23.65
N LYS A 155 -2.01 -15.65 23.28
CA LYS A 155 -2.10 -17.09 23.55
C LYS A 155 -2.05 -17.45 25.04
N GLU A 156 -1.48 -16.56 25.86
CA GLU A 156 -1.41 -16.69 27.31
C GLU A 156 -2.66 -16.12 28.02
N GLY A 157 -3.61 -15.55 27.25
CA GLY A 157 -4.84 -14.96 27.79
C GLY A 157 -4.68 -13.52 28.29
N LYS A 158 -3.53 -12.89 28.07
CA LYS A 158 -3.26 -11.49 28.41
C LYS A 158 -3.76 -10.57 27.29
N VAL A 159 -4.37 -9.45 27.68
CA VAL A 159 -4.78 -8.42 26.69
C VAL A 159 -3.55 -7.92 25.94
N ARG A 160 -3.64 -7.89 24.61
CA ARG A 160 -2.58 -7.43 23.72
C ARG A 160 -2.35 -5.94 23.94
N PRO A 161 -1.09 -5.47 23.99
CA PRO A 161 -0.79 -4.07 24.24
C PRO A 161 -1.25 -3.18 23.08
N ILE A 162 -1.69 -1.99 23.42
CA ILE A 162 -1.87 -0.86 22.49
C ILE A 162 -0.89 0.24 22.87
N HIS A 163 -0.74 1.28 22.05
CA HIS A 163 0.38 2.22 22.14
C HIS A 163 -0.12 3.67 22.02
N THR A 164 -1.11 4.05 22.84
CA THR A 164 -1.82 5.33 22.71
C THR A 164 -0.91 6.55 22.85
N ALA A 165 0.10 6.48 23.72
CA ALA A 165 1.05 7.58 23.93
C ALA A 165 1.94 7.87 22.73
N ASN A 166 2.32 6.85 21.95
CA ASN A 166 3.06 7.03 20.71
C ASN A 166 2.13 7.42 19.56
N ALA A 167 0.95 6.79 19.49
CA ALA A 167 -0.06 7.12 18.50
C ALA A 167 -0.48 8.60 18.56
N GLU A 168 -0.66 9.16 19.76
CA GLU A 168 -0.99 10.58 19.95
C GLU A 168 -0.03 11.54 19.27
N LYS A 169 1.25 11.19 19.21
CA LYS A 169 2.30 12.05 18.66
C LYS A 169 2.34 12.05 17.13
N VAL A 170 1.77 11.01 16.49
CA VAL A 170 1.87 10.80 15.05
C VAL A 170 0.52 10.84 14.32
N LEU A 171 -0.61 10.86 15.05
CA LEU A 171 -1.94 10.90 14.44
C LEU A 171 -2.25 12.25 13.81
N HIS A 172 -2.70 12.23 12.57
CA HIS A 172 -3.26 13.37 11.85
C HIS A 172 -4.78 13.44 12.05
N PHE A 173 -5.21 14.34 12.93
CA PHE A 173 -6.64 14.48 13.31
C PHE A 173 -7.49 15.21 12.27
N GLU A 174 -6.86 15.90 11.32
CA GLU A 174 -7.51 16.59 10.21
C GLU A 174 -7.90 15.66 9.05
N ARG A 175 -7.44 14.39 9.06
CA ARG A 175 -7.73 13.44 8.00
C ARG A 175 -9.08 12.75 8.22
N ASP A 176 -10.13 13.50 7.95
CA ASP A 176 -11.52 13.03 8.05
C ASP A 176 -11.97 12.26 6.79
N SER A 177 -13.26 11.91 6.72
CA SER A 177 -13.83 11.16 5.61
C SER A 177 -13.76 11.91 4.28
N GLU A 178 -13.98 13.23 4.28
CA GLU A 178 -13.89 14.07 3.09
C GLU A 178 -12.44 14.14 2.59
N TRP A 179 -11.51 14.31 3.51
CA TRP A 179 -10.09 14.27 3.17
C TRP A 179 -9.68 12.91 2.58
N VAL A 180 -10.17 11.79 3.13
CA VAL A 180 -9.91 10.43 2.64
C VAL A 180 -10.37 10.28 1.19
N ASP A 181 -11.61 10.66 0.90
CA ASP A 181 -12.19 10.52 -0.45
C ASP A 181 -11.46 11.37 -1.50
N ASN A 182 -11.02 12.57 -1.10
CA ASN A 182 -10.38 13.51 -2.02
C ASN A 182 -8.87 13.25 -2.22
N ASN A 183 -8.19 12.57 -1.30
CA ASN A 183 -6.72 12.48 -1.31
C ASN A 183 -6.15 11.08 -1.39
N ILE A 184 -6.84 10.06 -0.87
CA ILE A 184 -6.22 8.73 -0.69
C ILE A 184 -7.09 7.54 -1.13
N ALA A 185 -8.40 7.70 -1.25
CA ALA A 185 -9.33 6.68 -1.74
C ALA A 185 -10.03 7.14 -3.03
N ILE A 186 -9.24 7.70 -3.94
CA ILE A 186 -9.71 8.35 -5.17
C ILE A 186 -10.48 7.37 -6.08
N GLU A 187 -11.36 7.91 -6.90
CA GLU A 187 -11.96 7.15 -7.99
C GLU A 187 -10.93 6.89 -9.10
N PRO A 188 -11.00 5.75 -9.79
CA PRO A 188 -10.08 5.41 -10.87
C PRO A 188 -10.06 6.48 -11.97
N ILE A 189 -8.87 6.96 -12.34
CA ILE A 189 -8.66 7.95 -13.39
C ILE A 189 -8.18 7.22 -14.65
N MET A 190 -8.91 7.33 -15.74
CA MET A 190 -8.54 6.71 -17.01
C MET A 190 -7.22 7.29 -17.53
N VAL A 191 -6.24 6.42 -17.79
CA VAL A 191 -4.96 6.75 -18.40
C VAL A 191 -5.00 6.47 -19.89
N GLU A 192 -5.47 5.27 -20.25
CA GLU A 192 -5.54 4.84 -21.65
C GLU A 192 -6.69 3.85 -21.85
N GLU A 193 -7.35 3.91 -22.99
CA GLU A 193 -8.35 2.96 -23.43
C GLU A 193 -8.11 2.55 -24.88
N THR A 194 -8.06 1.26 -25.13
CA THR A 194 -7.93 0.65 -26.45
C THR A 194 -8.95 -0.49 -26.58
N PRO A 195 -9.13 -1.07 -27.78
CA PRO A 195 -9.95 -2.30 -27.88
C PRO A 195 -9.40 -3.52 -27.14
N GLN A 196 -8.13 -3.49 -26.73
CA GLN A 196 -7.44 -4.62 -26.09
C GLN A 196 -7.31 -4.47 -24.57
N TYR A 197 -7.20 -3.23 -24.08
CA TYR A 197 -7.03 -2.98 -22.65
C TYR A 197 -7.47 -1.58 -22.23
N ARG A 198 -7.68 -1.42 -20.95
CA ARG A 198 -7.86 -0.13 -20.26
C ARG A 198 -6.84 -0.03 -19.12
N GLU A 199 -6.22 1.12 -18.98
CA GLU A 199 -5.34 1.44 -17.87
C GLU A 199 -5.91 2.61 -17.06
N TYR A 200 -5.91 2.46 -15.72
CA TYR A 200 -6.39 3.45 -14.77
C TYR A 200 -5.33 3.75 -13.74
N THR A 201 -5.13 5.01 -13.38
CA THR A 201 -4.53 5.35 -12.08
C THR A 201 -5.55 5.07 -11.00
N VAL A 202 -5.22 4.19 -10.06
CA VAL A 202 -6.08 3.79 -8.94
C VAL A 202 -5.58 4.27 -7.59
N GLY A 203 -4.27 4.57 -7.48
CA GLY A 203 -3.67 5.09 -6.26
C GLY A 203 -2.58 6.11 -6.57
N SER A 204 -2.78 7.36 -6.18
CA SER A 204 -1.81 8.43 -6.28
C SER A 204 -2.10 9.50 -5.25
N THR A 205 -1.07 9.93 -4.53
CA THR A 205 -1.13 11.07 -3.60
C THR A 205 0.23 11.75 -3.55
N ASP A 206 0.25 13.07 -3.35
CA ASP A 206 1.51 13.82 -3.23
C ASP A 206 2.27 13.52 -1.94
N LEU A 207 1.63 12.83 -1.00
CA LEU A 207 2.23 12.44 0.26
C LEU A 207 3.12 11.19 0.15
N MET A 208 3.04 10.43 -0.96
CA MET A 208 3.77 9.18 -1.13
C MET A 208 4.57 9.19 -2.43
N TYR A 209 5.71 8.50 -2.47
CA TYR A 209 6.63 8.52 -3.60
C TYR A 209 6.32 7.46 -4.67
N TYR A 210 5.38 6.57 -4.44
CA TYR A 210 4.94 5.59 -5.43
C TYR A 210 3.49 5.82 -5.85
N GLN A 211 3.17 5.30 -7.01
CA GLN A 211 1.85 5.35 -7.63
C GLN A 211 1.46 3.96 -8.10
N THR A 212 0.16 3.72 -8.17
CA THR A 212 -0.38 2.44 -8.63
C THR A 212 -1.40 2.65 -9.76
N ASN A 213 -1.26 1.82 -10.78
CA ASN A 213 -2.22 1.72 -11.87
C ASN A 213 -2.86 0.32 -11.86
N ARG A 214 -4.03 0.22 -12.47
CA ARG A 214 -4.70 -1.04 -12.79
C ARG A 214 -4.82 -1.15 -14.29
N ILE A 215 -4.35 -2.28 -14.85
CA ILE A 215 -4.48 -2.61 -16.27
C ILE A 215 -5.49 -3.75 -16.37
N GLU A 216 -6.57 -3.53 -17.09
CA GLU A 216 -7.59 -4.53 -17.42
C GLU A 216 -7.41 -4.92 -18.87
N MET A 217 -7.07 -6.19 -19.15
CA MET A 217 -6.76 -6.65 -20.49
C MET A 217 -7.76 -7.73 -20.94
N GLU A 218 -8.19 -7.62 -22.19
CA GLU A 218 -9.00 -8.65 -22.84
C GLU A 218 -8.17 -9.93 -23.09
N THR A 219 -8.84 -11.02 -23.34
CA THR A 219 -8.21 -12.30 -23.67
C THR A 219 -7.28 -12.15 -24.87
N HIS A 220 -6.05 -12.64 -24.76
CA HIS A 220 -5.01 -12.55 -25.80
C HIS A 220 -4.56 -11.13 -26.15
N ALA A 221 -4.93 -10.13 -25.36
CA ALA A 221 -4.51 -8.75 -25.53
C ALA A 221 -3.00 -8.60 -25.32
N ILE A 222 -2.46 -7.55 -25.93
CA ILE A 222 -1.06 -7.14 -25.78
C ILE A 222 -1.05 -5.71 -25.21
N TYR A 223 -0.25 -5.51 -24.16
CA TYR A 223 0.04 -4.23 -23.56
C TYR A 223 1.55 -3.96 -23.70
N GLU A 224 1.92 -2.76 -24.14
CA GLU A 224 3.31 -2.30 -24.21
C GLU A 224 3.56 -1.27 -23.12
N GLY A 225 4.50 -1.54 -22.23
CA GLY A 225 4.86 -0.65 -21.13
C GLY A 225 6.29 -0.14 -21.24
N LYS A 226 6.56 0.95 -20.48
CA LYS A 226 7.90 1.55 -20.37
C LYS A 226 8.28 1.73 -18.91
N ASN A 227 9.57 1.56 -18.64
CA ASN A 227 10.14 1.76 -17.30
C ASN A 227 10.69 3.17 -17.06
N ASN A 228 11.00 3.95 -18.12
CA ASN A 228 11.55 5.30 -18.00
C ASN A 228 12.77 5.38 -17.06
N GLY A 229 13.70 4.42 -17.19
CA GLY A 229 14.91 4.34 -16.36
C GLY A 229 14.67 3.92 -14.90
N GLN A 230 13.47 3.44 -14.56
CA GLN A 230 13.09 2.94 -13.24
C GLN A 230 12.69 1.47 -13.33
N PHE A 231 12.29 0.88 -12.22
CA PHE A 231 11.64 -0.44 -12.21
C PHE A 231 10.11 -0.29 -12.23
N THR A 232 9.45 -1.33 -12.67
CA THR A 232 8.00 -1.52 -12.50
C THR A 232 7.73 -2.84 -11.80
N VAL A 233 6.76 -2.87 -10.89
CA VAL A 233 6.30 -4.11 -10.26
C VAL A 233 4.91 -4.43 -10.76
N LEU A 234 4.71 -5.65 -11.23
CA LEU A 234 3.43 -6.18 -11.70
C LEU A 234 2.95 -7.27 -10.77
N THR A 235 1.68 -7.22 -10.39
CA THR A 235 0.99 -8.28 -9.67
C THR A 235 -0.24 -8.69 -10.46
N LEU A 236 -0.35 -9.97 -10.84
CA LEU A 236 -1.55 -10.49 -11.48
C LEU A 236 -2.62 -10.70 -10.40
N VAL A 237 -3.62 -9.82 -10.35
CA VAL A 237 -4.62 -9.78 -9.28
C VAL A 237 -5.96 -10.40 -9.68
N ASP A 238 -6.15 -10.69 -10.97
CA ASP A 238 -7.27 -11.47 -11.51
C ASP A 238 -6.88 -12.11 -12.84
N GLY A 239 -7.41 -13.30 -13.13
CA GLY A 239 -7.09 -14.11 -14.29
C GLY A 239 -6.07 -15.20 -14.00
N GLU A 240 -5.72 -15.98 -15.04
CA GLU A 240 -4.91 -17.20 -14.87
C GLU A 240 -3.43 -16.95 -15.04
N GLU A 241 -3.06 -16.28 -16.12
CA GLU A 241 -1.67 -16.20 -16.56
C GLU A 241 -1.42 -15.02 -17.51
N ILE A 242 -0.26 -14.39 -17.36
CA ILE A 242 0.29 -13.45 -18.33
C ILE A 242 1.73 -13.84 -18.66
N LYS A 243 2.20 -13.48 -19.86
CA LYS A 243 3.61 -13.54 -20.23
C LYS A 243 4.16 -12.13 -20.27
N VAL A 244 5.21 -11.88 -19.50
CA VAL A 244 5.94 -10.60 -19.48
C VAL A 244 7.30 -10.82 -20.11
N TYR A 245 7.72 -9.92 -21.02
CA TYR A 245 9.03 -10.04 -21.67
C TYR A 245 9.59 -8.69 -22.12
N SER A 246 10.91 -8.62 -22.26
CA SER A 246 11.59 -7.47 -22.85
C SER A 246 11.25 -7.36 -24.35
N LYS A 247 10.88 -6.15 -24.81
CA LYS A 247 10.55 -5.92 -26.22
C LYS A 247 11.78 -6.09 -27.15
N SER A 248 12.95 -5.66 -26.68
CA SER A 248 14.21 -5.80 -27.42
C SER A 248 14.87 -7.17 -27.30
N HIS A 249 14.59 -7.90 -26.21
CA HIS A 249 15.17 -9.20 -25.87
C HIS A 249 14.08 -10.16 -25.39
N PRO A 250 13.21 -10.68 -26.30
CA PRO A 250 12.06 -11.51 -25.94
C PRO A 250 12.41 -12.83 -25.24
N GLU A 251 13.68 -13.27 -25.33
CA GLU A 251 14.21 -14.39 -24.55
C GLU A 251 14.22 -14.12 -23.04
N PHE A 252 14.29 -12.86 -22.61
CA PHE A 252 14.10 -12.46 -21.22
C PHE A 252 12.60 -12.34 -20.94
N SER A 253 12.02 -13.46 -20.58
CA SER A 253 10.58 -13.56 -20.36
C SER A 253 10.26 -14.32 -19.09
N TYR A 254 9.10 -14.01 -18.50
CA TYR A 254 8.55 -14.70 -17.35
C TYR A 254 7.05 -14.95 -17.56
N THR A 255 6.60 -16.15 -17.21
CA THR A 255 5.18 -16.49 -17.14
C THR A 255 4.69 -16.24 -15.72
N GLN A 256 3.89 -15.21 -15.55
CA GLN A 256 3.36 -14.78 -14.27
C GLN A 256 1.97 -15.38 -14.04
N LYS A 257 1.78 -15.99 -12.87
CA LYS A 257 0.52 -16.59 -12.43
C LYS A 257 -0.23 -15.67 -11.49
N TYR A 258 -1.48 -16.03 -11.21
CA TYR A 258 -2.31 -15.34 -10.21
C TYR A 258 -1.58 -15.18 -8.88
N LEU A 259 -1.55 -13.96 -8.38
CA LEU A 259 -0.84 -13.49 -7.19
C LEU A 259 0.70 -13.53 -7.23
N ASP A 260 1.33 -13.86 -8.36
CA ASP A 260 2.77 -13.63 -8.49
C ASP A 260 3.06 -12.13 -8.49
N ILE A 261 4.14 -11.75 -7.82
CA ILE A 261 4.68 -10.38 -7.80
C ILE A 261 6.00 -10.38 -8.55
N VAL A 262 6.08 -9.66 -9.66
CA VAL A 262 7.22 -9.65 -10.56
C VAL A 262 7.76 -8.24 -10.74
N THR A 263 9.06 -8.06 -10.54
CA THR A 263 9.74 -6.79 -10.81
C THR A 263 10.36 -6.83 -12.20
N ILE A 264 10.00 -5.87 -13.04
CA ILE A 264 10.66 -5.58 -14.30
C ILE A 264 11.80 -4.61 -13.99
N PRO A 265 13.08 -4.99 -14.18
CA PRO A 265 14.22 -4.16 -13.81
C PRO A 265 14.36 -2.93 -14.71
N ALA A 266 14.97 -1.88 -14.19
CA ALA A 266 15.21 -0.62 -14.88
C ALA A 266 16.00 -0.77 -16.20
N THR A 267 16.82 -1.82 -16.31
CA THR A 267 17.54 -2.14 -17.56
C THR A 267 16.66 -2.63 -18.70
N ILE A 268 15.40 -3.00 -18.43
CA ILE A 268 14.40 -3.33 -19.44
C ILE A 268 13.55 -2.07 -19.66
N GLU A 269 13.91 -1.23 -20.61
CA GLU A 269 13.22 0.02 -20.88
C GLU A 269 11.81 -0.21 -21.44
N ASP A 270 11.68 -1.02 -22.48
CA ASP A 270 10.41 -1.39 -23.10
C ASP A 270 10.08 -2.85 -22.81
N TYR A 271 8.87 -3.09 -22.30
CA TYR A 271 8.38 -4.43 -22.01
C TYR A 271 7.00 -4.66 -22.59
N VAL A 272 6.67 -5.93 -22.77
CA VAL A 272 5.39 -6.38 -23.30
C VAL A 272 4.74 -7.31 -22.29
N ILE A 273 3.44 -7.12 -22.09
CA ILE A 273 2.57 -8.04 -21.35
C ILE A 273 1.60 -8.65 -22.35
N GLU A 274 1.53 -9.97 -22.38
CA GLU A 274 0.60 -10.74 -23.19
C GLU A 274 -0.35 -11.50 -22.28
N ALA A 275 -1.65 -11.22 -22.35
CA ALA A 275 -2.67 -11.97 -21.62
C ALA A 275 -2.75 -13.40 -22.18
N LYS A 276 -2.63 -14.38 -21.30
CA LYS A 276 -2.73 -15.81 -21.63
C LYS A 276 -4.01 -16.40 -20.99
N GLY A 277 -4.37 -17.59 -21.43
CA GLY A 277 -5.57 -18.26 -20.93
C GLY A 277 -6.83 -17.85 -21.67
N TYR A 278 -7.97 -18.15 -21.07
CA TYR A 278 -9.29 -18.02 -21.73
C TYR A 278 -10.18 -16.93 -21.11
N GLN A 279 -9.63 -16.18 -20.16
CA GLN A 279 -10.33 -15.11 -19.45
C GLN A 279 -9.56 -13.80 -19.53
N PRO A 280 -10.22 -12.66 -19.45
CA PRO A 280 -9.58 -11.37 -19.22
C PRO A 280 -8.70 -11.40 -17.98
N VAL A 281 -7.72 -10.52 -17.91
CA VAL A 281 -6.81 -10.43 -16.78
C VAL A 281 -6.80 -9.02 -16.20
N VAL A 282 -6.54 -8.92 -14.90
CA VAL A 282 -6.33 -7.64 -14.22
C VAL A 282 -4.95 -7.64 -13.56
N ILE A 283 -4.18 -6.61 -13.85
CA ILE A 283 -2.83 -6.43 -13.36
C ILE A 283 -2.76 -5.17 -12.51
N HIS A 284 -2.25 -5.30 -11.30
CA HIS A 284 -1.84 -4.18 -10.48
C HIS A 284 -0.39 -3.82 -10.83
N LYS A 285 -0.16 -2.57 -11.25
CA LYS A 285 1.12 -2.03 -11.67
C LYS A 285 1.56 -0.98 -10.67
N THR A 286 2.73 -1.19 -10.06
CA THR A 286 3.33 -0.26 -9.08
C THR A 286 4.63 0.29 -9.64
N PHE A 287 4.84 1.61 -9.51
CA PHE A 287 6.04 2.31 -9.96
C PHE A 287 6.26 3.58 -9.13
N LEU A 288 7.46 4.14 -9.20
CA LEU A 288 7.77 5.40 -8.53
C LEU A 288 7.21 6.57 -9.35
N ARG A 289 6.68 7.57 -8.66
CA ARG A 289 6.15 8.78 -9.31
C ARG A 289 7.27 9.53 -10.04
N GLU A 290 6.93 10.25 -11.08
CA GLU A 290 7.86 11.16 -11.75
C GLU A 290 8.35 12.22 -10.75
N ASN A 291 9.66 12.50 -10.78
CA ASN A 291 10.31 13.46 -9.87
C ASN A 291 10.06 13.19 -8.38
N TYR A 292 9.95 11.92 -8.00
CA TYR A 292 9.83 11.55 -6.60
C TYR A 292 11.09 11.89 -5.81
N SER A 293 10.91 12.16 -4.53
CA SER A 293 11.99 12.20 -3.55
C SER A 293 11.48 11.61 -2.23
N ARG A 294 12.30 10.77 -1.61
CA ARG A 294 12.05 10.29 -0.26
C ARG A 294 12.01 11.43 0.74
N TYR A 295 12.83 12.45 0.49
CA TYR A 295 13.02 13.59 1.38
C TYR A 295 12.22 14.84 0.97
N LYS A 296 11.20 14.72 0.14
CA LYS A 296 10.46 15.86 -0.42
C LYS A 296 9.96 16.86 0.64
N ASN A 297 9.64 16.37 1.82
CA ASN A 297 9.12 17.18 2.93
C ASN A 297 10.09 17.33 4.10
N LEU A 298 11.35 16.89 3.95
CA LEU A 298 12.34 16.87 5.01
C LEU A 298 13.66 17.39 4.49
N ASP A 299 14.24 18.37 5.19
CA ASP A 299 15.63 18.79 4.99
C ASP A 299 16.59 17.80 5.68
N TYR A 300 16.38 16.52 5.41
CA TYR A 300 17.09 15.41 6.04
C TYR A 300 18.59 15.42 5.74
N LYS A 301 18.98 15.82 4.51
CA LYS A 301 20.39 15.87 4.09
C LYS A 301 21.17 16.99 4.78
N ASN A 302 20.49 17.90 5.48
CA ASN A 302 21.12 19.02 6.20
C ASN A 302 21.00 18.87 7.74
N ARG A 303 20.55 17.74 8.25
CA ARG A 303 20.50 17.41 9.68
C ARG A 303 21.74 16.68 10.15
#